data_bdbd8ed8a7b5bcd21021e3950ee16f99
#
_entry.id   bdbd8ed8a7b5bcd21021e3950ee16f99
#
_cell.length_a   1.000
_cell.length_b   1.000
_cell.length_c   1.000
_cell.angle_alpha   90.00
_cell.angle_beta   90.00
_cell.angle_gamma   90.00
#
_symmetry.space_group_name_H-M   'P 1'
#
loop_
_entity.id
_entity.type
_entity.pdbx_description
1 polymer ?
#
loop_
_entity_poly.entity_id
_entity_poly.type
_entity_poly.pdbx_seq_one_letter_code
_entity_poly.pdbx_strand_id
1 'polypeptide(L)'
;MITTYELPEVENHSFFFIDQRIETHVEAKLHQHDAWELYYVLHGYGTRMAGDTLQSFSAGDVALIPPSMHHYWEYTPLSADSDGCVHYLMVAFSHSFVVRCMEVFPELRNRLAGLTFPVNALKLGLESSRIIRKILLRMNDMDELGRLCEMFRLLPVIFTSSDHTFAGKPMNVERDVRRIQQICTYVMGHYVHPISLDDISAEVGMNRSAFCSYFKRCKGMTFSQFVTEYRLNTACELLKHSQKQVSEICFAVGFNDVPHFNRIFKKLKGVTPQEYRKKGTSG
;
A
#
# COMPACT_ATOMS: atom_id res chain seq x y z
N MET A 1 -10.40 16.16 3.78
CA MET A 1 -11.79 15.84 3.37
C MET A 1 -11.77 14.41 2.87
N ILE A 2 -12.57 13.50 3.44
CA ILE A 2 -12.66 12.12 2.92
C ILE A 2 -13.43 12.23 1.62
N THR A 3 -12.84 11.81 0.52
CA THR A 3 -13.51 11.82 -0.77
C THR A 3 -14.10 10.44 -1.00
N THR A 4 -15.41 10.34 -1.10
CA THR A 4 -16.04 9.14 -1.64
C THR A 4 -15.92 9.25 -3.14
N TYR A 5 -15.16 8.35 -3.77
CA TYR A 5 -15.17 8.22 -5.23
C TYR A 5 -16.30 7.26 -5.56
N GLU A 6 -17.32 7.75 -6.22
CA GLU A 6 -18.15 6.87 -7.03
C GLU A 6 -17.29 6.47 -8.23
N LEU A 7 -17.03 5.17 -8.36
CA LEU A 7 -16.52 4.67 -9.64
C LEU A 7 -17.50 5.14 -10.71
N PRO A 8 -17.04 5.61 -11.89
CA PRO A 8 -17.94 6.03 -12.95
C PRO A 8 -19.05 5.00 -13.12
N GLU A 9 -20.28 5.44 -13.20
CA GLU A 9 -21.47 4.57 -13.22
C GLU A 9 -21.23 3.39 -14.15
N VAL A 10 -21.38 2.18 -13.61
CA VAL A 10 -21.12 0.89 -14.26
C VAL A 10 -22.26 0.56 -15.25
N GLU A 11 -22.91 1.55 -15.84
CA GLU A 11 -24.01 1.30 -16.77
C GLU A 11 -23.59 0.47 -18.01
N ASN A 12 -22.32 0.55 -18.39
CA ASN A 12 -21.80 -0.14 -19.56
C ASN A 12 -20.60 -1.07 -19.33
N HIS A 13 -20.06 -1.19 -18.10
CA HIS A 13 -18.88 -2.02 -17.83
C HIS A 13 -19.08 -2.93 -16.62
N SER A 14 -18.72 -4.21 -16.76
CA SER A 14 -18.79 -5.18 -15.67
C SER A 14 -17.70 -4.98 -14.61
N PHE A 15 -16.60 -4.34 -14.99
CA PHE A 15 -15.45 -4.01 -14.16
C PHE A 15 -14.61 -2.93 -14.86
N PHE A 16 -13.70 -2.30 -14.09
CA PHE A 16 -12.72 -1.36 -14.64
C PHE A 16 -11.33 -2.00 -14.60
N PHE A 17 -10.59 -1.84 -15.70
CA PHE A 17 -9.17 -2.14 -15.78
C PHE A 17 -8.42 -0.85 -16.08
N ILE A 18 -7.41 -0.55 -15.26
CA ILE A 18 -6.59 0.66 -15.35
C ILE A 18 -5.12 0.24 -15.44
N ASP A 19 -4.44 0.70 -16.48
CA ASP A 19 -2.99 0.71 -16.60
C ASP A 19 -2.55 2.17 -16.56
N GLN A 20 -1.89 2.60 -15.50
CA GLN A 20 -1.60 4.01 -15.33
C GLN A 20 -0.19 4.28 -14.83
N ARG A 21 0.46 5.23 -15.52
CA ARG A 21 1.66 5.92 -15.05
C ARG A 21 1.25 7.28 -14.51
N ILE A 22 1.65 7.58 -13.29
CA ILE A 22 1.35 8.84 -12.62
C ILE A 22 2.63 9.47 -12.07
N GLU A 23 2.66 10.79 -12.01
CA GLU A 23 3.73 11.51 -11.32
C GLU A 23 3.60 11.36 -9.80
N THR A 24 4.71 11.25 -9.11
CA THR A 24 4.74 10.97 -7.67
C THR A 24 4.20 12.09 -6.79
N HIS A 25 4.06 13.30 -7.32
CA HIS A 25 3.50 14.45 -6.58
C HIS A 25 1.97 14.53 -6.61
N VAL A 26 1.31 13.62 -7.33
CA VAL A 26 -0.15 13.52 -7.29
C VAL A 26 -0.57 13.03 -5.91
N GLU A 27 -1.26 13.92 -5.18
CA GLU A 27 -1.73 13.60 -3.83
C GLU A 27 -2.64 12.38 -3.82
N ALA A 28 -2.21 11.36 -3.12
CA ALA A 28 -3.05 10.21 -2.82
C ALA A 28 -4.09 10.61 -1.77
N LYS A 29 -5.33 10.85 -2.19
CA LYS A 29 -6.41 11.19 -1.27
C LYS A 29 -6.98 9.94 -0.64
N LEU A 30 -7.18 9.98 0.68
CA LEU A 30 -7.92 8.94 1.37
C LEU A 30 -9.34 8.87 0.81
N HIS A 31 -9.74 7.71 0.32
CA HIS A 31 -11.04 7.48 -0.30
C HIS A 31 -11.60 6.09 0.03
N GLN A 32 -12.85 5.89 -0.31
CA GLN A 32 -13.53 4.60 -0.30
C GLN A 32 -14.50 4.53 -1.46
N HIS A 33 -14.81 3.33 -1.90
CA HIS A 33 -15.84 3.04 -2.91
C HIS A 33 -16.47 1.67 -2.65
N ASP A 34 -17.63 1.43 -3.22
CA ASP A 34 -18.37 0.16 -3.04
C ASP A 34 -17.99 -0.87 -4.11
N ALA A 35 -16.69 -1.09 -4.25
CA ALA A 35 -16.15 -2.10 -5.15
C ALA A 35 -14.92 -2.76 -4.54
N TRP A 36 -14.65 -3.99 -4.96
CA TRP A 36 -13.36 -4.62 -4.79
C TRP A 36 -12.32 -3.88 -5.63
N GLU A 37 -11.15 -3.64 -5.06
CA GLU A 37 -9.99 -3.13 -5.77
C GLU A 37 -8.83 -4.09 -5.66
N LEU A 38 -8.33 -4.56 -6.80
CA LEU A 38 -7.08 -5.27 -6.89
C LEU A 38 -6.02 -4.32 -7.45
N TYR A 39 -5.04 -3.98 -6.65
CA TYR A 39 -3.98 -3.04 -7.00
C TYR A 39 -2.64 -3.75 -7.11
N TYR A 40 -2.00 -3.68 -8.28
CA TYR A 40 -0.69 -4.24 -8.57
C TYR A 40 0.33 -3.13 -8.83
N VAL A 41 1.41 -3.09 -8.06
CA VAL A 41 2.51 -2.13 -8.25
C VAL A 41 3.48 -2.66 -9.31
N LEU A 42 3.54 -2.04 -10.48
CA LEU A 42 4.52 -2.37 -11.51
C LEU A 42 5.86 -1.71 -11.27
N HIS A 43 5.85 -0.41 -10.95
CA HIS A 43 7.04 0.38 -10.66
C HIS A 43 6.77 1.38 -9.55
N GLY A 44 7.75 1.56 -8.68
CA GLY A 44 7.67 2.46 -7.54
C GLY A 44 7.52 1.73 -6.21
N TYR A 45 7.60 2.51 -5.14
CA TYR A 45 7.41 2.06 -3.76
C TYR A 45 6.87 3.22 -2.93
N GLY A 46 6.33 2.91 -1.78
CA GLY A 46 5.73 3.91 -0.91
C GLY A 46 5.03 3.33 0.29
N THR A 47 3.99 4.02 0.73
CA THR A 47 3.16 3.63 1.87
C THR A 47 1.70 3.51 1.44
N ARG A 48 1.08 2.38 1.78
CA ARG A 48 -0.34 2.11 1.59
C ARG A 48 -1.06 2.15 2.92
N MET A 49 -2.18 2.81 2.97
CA MET A 49 -3.16 2.65 4.02
C MET A 49 -4.34 1.80 3.52
N ALA A 50 -4.71 0.79 4.28
CA ALA A 50 -5.94 0.04 4.07
C ALA A 50 -6.64 -0.16 5.42
N GLY A 51 -7.82 0.40 5.57
CA GLY A 51 -8.53 0.42 6.85
C GLY A 51 -7.66 1.00 7.97
N ASP A 52 -7.44 0.24 9.03
CA ASP A 52 -6.68 0.65 10.22
C ASP A 52 -5.16 0.45 10.10
N THR A 53 -4.66 0.00 8.96
CA THR A 53 -3.28 -0.45 8.82
C THR A 53 -2.53 0.36 7.76
N LEU A 54 -1.32 0.81 8.14
CA LEU A 54 -0.36 1.44 7.24
C LEU A 54 0.80 0.48 7.00
N GLN A 55 1.11 0.19 5.75
CA GLN A 55 2.19 -0.72 5.35
C GLN A 55 3.00 -0.12 4.20
N SER A 56 4.29 -0.41 4.18
CA SER A 56 5.10 -0.16 2.98
C SER A 56 4.73 -1.14 1.87
N PHE A 57 4.85 -0.66 0.64
CA PHE A 57 4.73 -1.47 -0.57
C PHE A 57 5.89 -1.20 -1.52
N SER A 58 6.12 -2.10 -2.44
CA SER A 58 7.13 -1.99 -3.50
C SER A 58 6.65 -2.66 -4.79
N ALA A 59 7.42 -2.47 -5.86
CA ALA A 59 7.16 -3.14 -7.15
C ALA A 59 7.01 -4.67 -6.95
N GLY A 60 5.97 -5.23 -7.55
CA GLY A 60 5.56 -6.63 -7.39
C GLY A 60 4.51 -6.88 -6.31
N ASP A 61 4.24 -5.91 -5.43
CA ASP A 61 3.19 -6.04 -4.42
C ASP A 61 1.79 -6.01 -5.04
N VAL A 62 0.92 -6.87 -4.51
CA VAL A 62 -0.50 -6.92 -4.86
C VAL A 62 -1.33 -6.81 -3.60
N ALA A 63 -2.29 -5.91 -3.62
CA ALA A 63 -3.29 -5.82 -2.55
C ALA A 63 -4.71 -5.95 -3.11
N LEU A 64 -5.54 -6.68 -2.36
CA LEU A 64 -6.98 -6.74 -2.54
C LEU A 64 -7.65 -5.93 -1.44
N ILE A 65 -8.37 -4.90 -1.84
CA ILE A 65 -9.13 -4.03 -0.95
C ILE A 65 -10.61 -4.36 -1.08
N PRO A 66 -11.32 -4.70 0.01
CA PRO A 66 -12.75 -4.97 -0.03
C PRO A 66 -13.58 -3.69 -0.16
N PRO A 67 -14.84 -3.82 -0.62
CA PRO A 67 -15.78 -2.70 -0.73
C PRO A 67 -15.90 -1.90 0.57
N SER A 68 -16.12 -0.60 0.44
CA SER A 68 -16.33 0.36 1.54
C SER A 68 -15.17 0.47 2.53
N MET A 69 -13.99 -0.03 2.20
CA MET A 69 -12.79 0.14 3.01
C MET A 69 -12.08 1.43 2.63
N HIS A 70 -11.79 2.26 3.62
CA HIS A 70 -10.95 3.45 3.43
C HIS A 70 -9.54 3.05 3.10
N HIS A 71 -8.99 3.61 2.00
CA HIS A 71 -7.63 3.30 1.56
C HIS A 71 -7.02 4.44 0.77
N TYR A 72 -5.68 4.44 0.67
CA TYR A 72 -4.88 5.25 -0.24
C TYR A 72 -3.52 4.63 -0.50
N TRP A 73 -2.90 5.06 -1.59
CA TRP A 73 -1.56 4.69 -2.00
C TRP A 73 -0.73 5.96 -2.11
N GLU A 74 0.39 6.00 -1.43
CA GLU A 74 1.28 7.14 -1.45
C GLU A 74 2.66 6.70 -1.87
N TYR A 75 3.06 7.13 -3.04
CA TYR A 75 4.37 6.84 -3.60
C TYR A 75 5.41 7.81 -3.09
N THR A 76 6.59 7.29 -2.77
CA THR A 76 7.73 8.13 -2.40
C THR A 76 8.30 8.80 -3.66
N PRO A 77 8.55 10.12 -3.67
CA PRO A 77 9.07 10.81 -4.86
C PRO A 77 10.33 10.20 -5.45
N LEU A 78 11.20 9.64 -4.60
CA LEU A 78 12.43 8.94 -5.02
C LEU A 78 12.19 7.59 -5.70
N SER A 79 10.94 7.11 -5.76
CA SER A 79 10.58 5.85 -6.40
C SER A 79 10.20 6.00 -7.87
N ALA A 80 10.17 7.22 -8.37
CA ALA A 80 9.88 7.52 -9.76
C ALA A 80 10.96 7.00 -10.71
N ASP A 81 10.56 6.66 -11.92
CA ASP A 81 11.47 6.36 -13.02
C ASP A 81 12.14 7.63 -13.59
N SER A 82 12.88 7.50 -14.71
CA SER A 82 13.55 8.61 -15.38
C SER A 82 12.60 9.73 -15.82
N ASP A 83 11.34 9.43 -16.01
CA ASP A 83 10.30 10.38 -16.44
C ASP A 83 9.54 11.00 -15.24
N GLY A 84 9.95 10.71 -14.02
CA GLY A 84 9.30 11.18 -12.78
C GLY A 84 8.02 10.42 -12.44
N CYS A 85 7.77 9.27 -13.05
CA CYS A 85 6.52 8.52 -12.91
C CYS A 85 6.69 7.22 -12.12
N VAL A 86 5.60 6.80 -11.51
CA VAL A 86 5.38 5.44 -10.98
C VAL A 86 4.31 4.74 -11.81
N HIS A 87 4.22 3.42 -11.73
CA HIS A 87 3.35 2.64 -12.62
C HIS A 87 2.60 1.57 -11.84
N TYR A 88 1.29 1.52 -12.04
CA TYR A 88 0.43 0.49 -11.45
C TYR A 88 -0.63 -0.02 -12.42
N LEU A 89 -1.10 -1.23 -12.13
CA LEU A 89 -2.28 -1.84 -12.74
C LEU A 89 -3.36 -2.00 -11.67
N MET A 90 -4.59 -1.70 -12.02
CA MET A 90 -5.71 -1.82 -11.09
C MET A 90 -6.91 -2.45 -11.77
N VAL A 91 -7.62 -3.29 -11.04
CA VAL A 91 -8.94 -3.81 -11.45
C VAL A 91 -9.92 -3.50 -10.35
N ALA A 92 -11.01 -2.82 -10.69
CA ALA A 92 -12.12 -2.56 -9.77
C ALA A 92 -13.40 -3.24 -10.29
N PHE A 93 -14.10 -3.95 -9.40
CA PHE A 93 -15.32 -4.69 -9.75
C PHE A 93 -16.28 -4.78 -8.55
N SER A 94 -17.58 -4.79 -8.83
CA SER A 94 -18.59 -4.86 -7.78
C SER A 94 -18.69 -6.26 -7.17
N HIS A 95 -19.16 -6.32 -5.92
CA HIS A 95 -19.49 -7.62 -5.30
C HIS A 95 -20.57 -8.35 -6.09
N SER A 96 -21.58 -7.64 -6.59
CA SER A 96 -22.65 -8.20 -7.41
C SER A 96 -22.16 -8.81 -8.72
N PHE A 97 -21.09 -8.27 -9.33
CA PHE A 97 -20.46 -8.87 -10.49
C PHE A 97 -19.96 -10.29 -10.20
N VAL A 98 -19.24 -10.48 -9.10
CA VAL A 98 -18.73 -11.80 -8.71
C VAL A 98 -19.86 -12.78 -8.46
N VAL A 99 -20.90 -12.36 -7.70
CA VAL A 99 -22.08 -13.19 -7.41
C VAL A 99 -22.77 -13.61 -8.70
N ARG A 100 -23.06 -12.69 -9.62
CA ARG A 100 -23.67 -12.99 -10.92
C ARG A 100 -22.83 -13.95 -11.75
N CYS A 101 -21.51 -13.78 -11.77
CA CYS A 101 -20.62 -14.72 -12.47
C CYS A 101 -20.75 -16.14 -11.89
N MET A 102 -20.87 -16.29 -10.58
CA MET A 102 -21.07 -17.60 -9.94
C MET A 102 -22.48 -18.18 -10.22
N GLU A 103 -23.49 -17.33 -10.36
CA GLU A 103 -24.85 -17.77 -10.70
C GLU A 103 -24.93 -18.29 -12.14
N VAL A 104 -24.32 -17.58 -13.09
CA VAL A 104 -24.39 -17.86 -14.53
C VAL A 104 -23.42 -18.96 -14.97
N PHE A 105 -22.20 -18.99 -14.40
CA PHE A 105 -21.12 -19.88 -14.84
C PHE A 105 -20.84 -20.99 -13.79
N PRO A 106 -21.29 -22.26 -14.03
CA PRO A 106 -21.05 -23.35 -13.10
C PRO A 106 -19.56 -23.60 -12.81
N GLU A 107 -18.68 -23.34 -13.78
CA GLU A 107 -17.23 -23.50 -13.66
C GLU A 107 -16.66 -22.55 -12.60
N LEU A 108 -17.10 -21.31 -12.58
CA LEU A 108 -16.71 -20.33 -11.54
C LEU A 108 -17.33 -20.67 -10.21
N ARG A 109 -18.60 -21.04 -10.18
CA ARG A 109 -19.28 -21.47 -8.96
C ARG A 109 -18.53 -22.62 -8.30
N ASN A 110 -18.13 -23.63 -9.04
CA ASN A 110 -17.41 -24.79 -8.50
C ASN A 110 -16.01 -24.41 -8.01
N ARG A 111 -15.32 -23.49 -8.68
CA ARG A 111 -14.01 -22.97 -8.28
C ARG A 111 -14.08 -22.12 -7.02
N LEU A 112 -15.16 -21.38 -6.84
CA LEU A 112 -15.38 -20.46 -5.71
C LEU A 112 -16.35 -21.07 -4.68
N ALA A 113 -16.65 -22.37 -4.76
CA ALA A 113 -17.54 -23.06 -3.82
C ALA A 113 -17.00 -22.98 -2.40
N GLY A 114 -17.84 -22.58 -1.45
CA GLY A 114 -17.46 -22.42 -0.04
C GLY A 114 -16.65 -21.16 0.25
N LEU A 115 -16.48 -20.27 -0.73
CA LEU A 115 -15.78 -19.02 -0.55
C LEU A 115 -16.47 -18.13 0.51
N THR A 116 -15.70 -17.70 1.49
CA THR A 116 -16.07 -16.59 2.36
C THR A 116 -15.32 -15.36 1.88
N PHE A 117 -16.03 -14.34 1.40
CA PHE A 117 -15.41 -13.11 0.94
C PHE A 117 -14.65 -12.42 2.08
N PRO A 118 -13.40 -12.02 1.88
CA PRO A 118 -12.65 -11.37 2.94
C PRO A 118 -13.26 -10.00 3.27
N VAL A 119 -13.43 -9.73 4.56
CA VAL A 119 -13.81 -8.39 5.05
C VAL A 119 -12.59 -7.52 5.31
N ASN A 120 -11.41 -8.12 5.34
CA ASN A 120 -10.13 -7.47 5.56
C ASN A 120 -9.41 -7.26 4.23
N ALA A 121 -8.58 -6.21 4.15
CA ALA A 121 -7.64 -6.08 3.03
C ALA A 121 -6.57 -7.16 3.13
N LEU A 122 -6.19 -7.69 1.98
CA LEU A 122 -5.18 -8.75 1.86
C LEU A 122 -4.00 -8.26 1.01
N LYS A 123 -2.79 -8.59 1.43
CA LYS A 123 -1.60 -8.56 0.58
C LYS A 123 -1.40 -9.98 0.05
N LEU A 124 -1.45 -10.16 -1.25
CA LEU A 124 -1.25 -11.47 -1.89
C LEU A 124 0.25 -11.80 -1.95
N GLY A 125 0.55 -13.08 -1.82
CA GLY A 125 1.93 -13.56 -1.78
C GLY A 125 2.59 -13.60 -3.15
N LEU A 126 3.85 -14.03 -3.17
CA LEU A 126 4.69 -13.97 -4.36
C LEU A 126 4.16 -14.86 -5.51
N GLU A 127 3.62 -16.02 -5.20
CA GLU A 127 3.11 -16.96 -6.21
C GLU A 127 1.87 -16.36 -6.90
N SER A 128 0.88 -15.93 -6.10
CA SER A 128 -0.32 -15.25 -6.61
C SER A 128 0.03 -13.98 -7.37
N SER A 129 0.96 -13.16 -6.85
CA SER A 129 1.43 -11.94 -7.52
C SER A 129 1.98 -12.21 -8.92
N ARG A 130 2.78 -13.28 -9.09
CA ARG A 130 3.31 -13.67 -10.42
C ARG A 130 2.22 -14.06 -11.42
N ILE A 131 1.19 -14.76 -10.94
CA ILE A 131 0.06 -15.16 -11.81
C ILE A 131 -0.76 -13.93 -12.18
N ILE A 132 -1.10 -13.10 -11.19
CA ILE A 132 -1.87 -11.86 -11.38
C ILE A 132 -1.16 -10.93 -12.34
N ARG A 133 0.16 -10.72 -12.18
CA ARG A 133 0.95 -9.92 -13.12
C ARG A 133 0.79 -10.36 -14.56
N LYS A 134 0.89 -11.67 -14.82
CA LYS A 134 0.72 -12.20 -16.18
C LYS A 134 -0.67 -11.96 -16.74
N ILE A 135 -1.69 -12.07 -15.90
CA ILE A 135 -3.09 -11.81 -16.31
C ILE A 135 -3.26 -10.33 -16.63
N LEU A 136 -2.89 -9.43 -15.70
CA LEU A 136 -3.08 -8.00 -15.85
C LEU A 136 -2.30 -7.43 -17.06
N LEU A 137 -1.06 -7.88 -17.29
CA LEU A 137 -0.28 -7.44 -18.46
C LEU A 137 -0.91 -7.87 -19.79
N ARG A 138 -1.55 -9.05 -19.85
CA ARG A 138 -2.28 -9.46 -21.06
C ARG A 138 -3.53 -8.62 -21.31
N MET A 139 -4.19 -8.15 -20.25
CA MET A 139 -5.38 -7.32 -20.39
C MET A 139 -5.11 -5.98 -21.11
N ASN A 140 -3.87 -5.49 -21.10
CA ASN A 140 -3.51 -4.26 -21.83
C ASN A 140 -3.77 -4.34 -23.33
N ASP A 141 -3.42 -5.47 -23.93
CA ASP A 141 -3.46 -5.67 -25.38
C ASP A 141 -4.80 -6.28 -25.85
N MET A 142 -5.76 -6.44 -24.95
CA MET A 142 -7.04 -7.10 -25.22
C MET A 142 -8.19 -6.10 -25.36
N ASP A 143 -9.16 -6.47 -26.17
CA ASP A 143 -10.47 -5.82 -26.22
C ASP A 143 -11.30 -6.12 -24.95
N GLU A 144 -12.47 -5.54 -24.83
CA GLU A 144 -13.35 -5.70 -23.65
C GLU A 144 -13.74 -7.16 -23.39
N LEU A 145 -13.99 -7.95 -24.44
CA LEU A 145 -14.34 -9.36 -24.31
C LEU A 145 -13.13 -10.18 -23.84
N GLY A 146 -11.96 -9.93 -24.37
CA GLY A 146 -10.71 -10.54 -23.95
C GLY A 146 -10.40 -10.24 -22.48
N ARG A 147 -10.57 -9.00 -22.06
CA ARG A 147 -10.45 -8.58 -20.66
C ARG A 147 -11.43 -9.30 -19.76
N LEU A 148 -12.68 -9.49 -20.18
CA LEU A 148 -13.67 -10.26 -19.43
C LEU A 148 -13.24 -11.73 -19.27
N CYS A 149 -12.68 -12.36 -20.29
CA CYS A 149 -12.14 -13.71 -20.18
C CYS A 149 -10.97 -13.79 -19.17
N GLU A 150 -10.10 -12.81 -19.15
CA GLU A 150 -9.02 -12.75 -18.14
C GLU A 150 -9.57 -12.48 -16.73
N MET A 151 -10.67 -11.74 -16.58
CA MET A 151 -11.35 -11.62 -15.27
C MET A 151 -11.81 -12.97 -14.72
N PHE A 152 -12.36 -13.85 -15.54
CA PHE A 152 -12.75 -15.20 -15.11
C PHE A 152 -11.56 -16.06 -14.66
N ARG A 153 -10.36 -15.80 -15.17
CA ARG A 153 -9.12 -16.41 -14.69
C ARG A 153 -8.61 -15.75 -13.41
N LEU A 154 -8.81 -14.43 -13.28
CA LEU A 154 -8.33 -13.63 -12.15
C LEU A 154 -9.12 -13.91 -10.88
N LEU A 155 -10.46 -13.98 -10.94
CA LEU A 155 -11.33 -14.16 -9.78
C LEU A 155 -10.95 -15.38 -8.90
N PRO A 156 -10.73 -16.59 -9.44
CA PRO A 156 -10.26 -17.71 -8.63
C PRO A 156 -8.90 -17.42 -7.96
N VAL A 157 -7.95 -16.81 -8.68
CA VAL A 157 -6.62 -16.53 -8.10
C VAL A 157 -6.72 -15.62 -6.88
N ILE A 158 -7.46 -14.52 -6.97
CA ILE A 158 -7.56 -13.55 -5.87
C ILE A 158 -8.36 -14.08 -4.68
N PHE A 159 -9.38 -14.91 -4.90
CA PHE A 159 -10.27 -15.35 -3.82
C PHE A 159 -9.95 -16.74 -3.25
N THR A 160 -9.16 -17.57 -3.93
CA THR A 160 -8.76 -18.89 -3.41
C THR A 160 -7.28 -19.01 -3.07
N SER A 161 -6.53 -17.93 -3.23
CA SER A 161 -5.11 -17.88 -2.84
C SER A 161 -4.93 -18.19 -1.37
N SER A 162 -3.99 -19.07 -1.05
CA SER A 162 -3.58 -19.39 0.31
C SER A 162 -2.31 -18.64 0.75
N ASP A 163 -1.60 -18.01 -0.19
CA ASP A 163 -0.34 -17.28 0.04
C ASP A 163 -0.58 -15.79 0.32
N HIS A 164 -1.60 -15.46 1.09
CA HIS A 164 -1.89 -14.07 1.45
C HIS A 164 -1.55 -13.75 2.90
N THR A 165 -1.33 -12.47 3.17
CA THR A 165 -1.16 -11.92 4.51
C THR A 165 -2.17 -10.80 4.75
N PHE A 166 -2.42 -10.54 6.01
CA PHE A 166 -3.30 -9.44 6.43
C PHE A 166 -2.71 -8.09 6.03
N ALA A 167 -3.52 -7.22 5.43
CA ALA A 167 -3.14 -5.88 5.01
C ALA A 167 -3.94 -4.76 5.68
N GLY A 168 -5.05 -5.06 6.36
CA GLY A 168 -5.84 -4.12 7.13
C GLY A 168 -7.27 -4.59 7.34
N LYS A 169 -7.93 -4.09 8.38
CA LYS A 169 -9.35 -4.34 8.67
C LYS A 169 -10.17 -3.07 8.58
N PRO A 170 -11.48 -3.17 8.30
CA PRO A 170 -12.36 -2.01 8.26
C PRO A 170 -12.27 -1.20 9.56
N MET A 171 -12.20 0.11 9.42
CA MET A 171 -12.27 1.02 10.57
C MET A 171 -13.73 1.34 10.87
N ASN A 172 -14.13 1.13 12.11
CA ASN A 172 -15.51 1.38 12.53
C ASN A 172 -15.85 2.86 12.74
N VAL A 173 -14.92 3.80 12.54
CA VAL A 173 -15.17 5.20 12.86
C VAL A 173 -14.39 6.13 11.92
N GLU A 174 -15.12 6.97 11.21
CA GLU A 174 -14.61 8.10 10.41
C GLU A 174 -13.55 8.96 11.15
N ARG A 175 -13.71 9.08 12.47
CA ARG A 175 -12.80 9.79 13.36
C ARG A 175 -11.41 9.13 13.47
N ASP A 176 -11.33 7.80 13.49
CA ASP A 176 -10.04 7.09 13.63
C ASP A 176 -9.27 7.13 12.31
N VAL A 177 -9.96 7.07 11.17
CA VAL A 177 -9.38 7.25 9.84
C VAL A 177 -8.70 8.62 9.72
N ARG A 178 -9.42 9.69 10.06
CA ARG A 178 -8.89 11.06 10.02
C ARG A 178 -7.64 11.22 10.90
N ARG A 179 -7.67 10.66 12.11
CA ARG A 179 -6.53 10.75 13.03
C ARG A 179 -5.29 10.03 12.52
N ILE A 180 -5.45 8.81 12.01
CA ILE A 180 -4.31 8.07 11.44
C ILE A 180 -3.74 8.81 10.23
N GLN A 181 -4.58 9.36 9.36
CA GLN A 181 -4.13 10.16 8.23
C GLN A 181 -3.36 11.41 8.71
N GLN A 182 -3.88 12.16 9.67
CA GLN A 182 -3.21 13.32 10.25
C GLN A 182 -1.83 12.94 10.82
N ILE A 183 -1.75 11.83 11.57
CA ILE A 183 -0.48 11.33 12.11
C ILE A 183 0.53 11.02 11.00
N CYS A 184 0.10 10.31 9.96
CA CYS A 184 0.97 9.96 8.84
C CYS A 184 1.46 11.21 8.10
N THR A 185 0.55 12.13 7.73
CA THR A 185 0.88 13.40 7.07
C THR A 185 1.85 14.22 7.91
N TYR A 186 1.61 14.29 9.22
CA TYR A 186 2.51 14.99 10.12
C TYR A 186 3.92 14.38 10.12
N VAL A 187 4.04 13.06 10.25
CA VAL A 187 5.33 12.37 10.23
C VAL A 187 6.06 12.61 8.91
N MET A 188 5.36 12.56 7.80
CA MET A 188 5.95 12.77 6.47
C MET A 188 6.48 14.18 6.28
N GLY A 189 5.77 15.17 6.79
CA GLY A 189 6.23 16.57 6.75
C GLY A 189 7.36 16.89 7.73
N HIS A 190 7.55 16.08 8.77
CA HIS A 190 8.43 16.46 9.88
C HIS A 190 9.50 15.42 10.25
N TYR A 191 9.57 14.26 9.58
CA TYR A 191 10.45 13.15 9.99
C TYR A 191 11.93 13.50 10.05
N VAL A 192 12.38 14.49 9.30
CA VAL A 192 13.78 14.96 9.30
C VAL A 192 14.15 15.66 10.63
N HIS A 193 13.16 16.24 11.30
CA HIS A 193 13.32 16.93 12.57
C HIS A 193 12.91 16.07 13.76
N PRO A 194 13.31 16.42 14.99
CA PRO A 194 12.77 15.78 16.17
C PRO A 194 11.25 15.98 16.27
N ILE A 195 10.51 14.88 16.36
CA ILE A 195 9.06 14.90 16.57
C ILE A 195 8.78 14.56 18.03
N SER A 196 8.19 15.50 18.79
CA SER A 196 7.78 15.24 20.15
C SER A 196 6.42 14.55 20.22
N LEU A 197 6.21 13.75 21.26
CA LEU A 197 4.91 13.14 21.51
C LEU A 197 3.84 14.19 21.86
N ASP A 198 4.26 15.31 22.43
CA ASP A 198 3.34 16.38 22.81
C ASP A 198 2.82 17.11 21.58
N ASP A 199 3.70 17.39 20.58
CA ASP A 199 3.31 18.05 19.35
C ASP A 199 2.31 17.18 18.55
N ILE A 200 2.64 15.91 18.33
CA ILE A 200 1.76 15.02 17.54
C ILE A 200 0.45 14.70 18.28
N SER A 201 0.48 14.60 19.60
CA SER A 201 -0.76 14.37 20.37
C SER A 201 -1.69 15.58 20.32
N ALA A 202 -1.13 16.80 20.38
CA ALA A 202 -1.88 18.04 20.22
C ALA A 202 -2.48 18.16 18.80
N GLU A 203 -1.70 17.81 17.75
CA GLU A 203 -2.14 17.82 16.35
C GLU A 203 -3.41 16.99 16.12
N VAL A 204 -3.53 15.84 16.80
CA VAL A 204 -4.69 14.94 16.66
C VAL A 204 -5.75 15.14 17.77
N GLY A 205 -5.65 16.19 18.57
CA GLY A 205 -6.59 16.52 19.63
C GLY A 205 -6.66 15.47 20.74
N MET A 206 -5.51 14.93 21.15
CA MET A 206 -5.38 13.93 22.22
C MET A 206 -4.37 14.37 23.27
N ASN A 207 -4.51 13.88 24.50
CA ASN A 207 -3.40 13.96 25.44
C ASN A 207 -2.37 12.86 25.12
N ARG A 208 -1.13 13.03 25.58
CA ARG A 208 0.00 12.15 25.31
C ARG A 208 -0.26 10.67 25.66
N SER A 209 -0.87 10.40 26.82
CA SER A 209 -1.15 9.03 27.27
C SER A 209 -2.20 8.35 26.38
N ALA A 210 -3.29 9.05 26.07
CA ALA A 210 -4.33 8.57 25.17
C ALA A 210 -3.79 8.33 23.76
N PHE A 211 -2.94 9.24 23.27
CA PHE A 211 -2.27 9.09 21.97
C PHE A 211 -1.38 7.83 21.92
N CYS A 212 -0.51 7.63 22.92
CA CYS A 212 0.37 6.46 22.96
C CYS A 212 -0.43 5.14 22.95
N SER A 213 -1.48 5.06 23.77
CA SER A 213 -2.36 3.88 23.83
C SER A 213 -3.13 3.68 22.52
N TYR A 214 -3.68 4.75 21.97
CA TYR A 214 -4.38 4.77 20.70
C TYR A 214 -3.47 4.30 19.55
N PHE A 215 -2.29 4.94 19.43
CA PHE A 215 -1.35 4.64 18.36
C PHE A 215 -0.85 3.19 18.43
N LYS A 216 -0.47 2.71 19.63
CA LYS A 216 -0.04 1.32 19.82
C LYS A 216 -1.14 0.32 19.46
N ARG A 217 -2.40 0.61 19.79
CA ARG A 217 -3.55 -0.22 19.41
C ARG A 217 -3.75 -0.27 17.89
N CYS A 218 -3.65 0.89 17.22
CA CYS A 218 -3.89 0.99 15.77
C CYS A 218 -2.73 0.45 14.93
N LYS A 219 -1.47 0.61 15.40
CA LYS A 219 -0.26 0.29 14.62
C LYS A 219 0.49 -0.94 15.10
N GLY A 220 0.16 -1.50 16.26
CA GLY A 220 0.88 -2.61 16.87
C GLY A 220 2.28 -2.26 17.38
N MET A 221 2.71 -0.99 17.24
CA MET A 221 4.03 -0.50 17.62
C MET A 221 3.94 0.89 18.27
N THR A 222 5.02 1.32 18.96
CA THR A 222 5.08 2.67 19.49
C THR A 222 5.27 3.72 18.39
N PHE A 223 4.85 4.95 18.64
CA PHE A 223 5.04 6.06 17.71
C PHE A 223 6.53 6.28 17.36
N SER A 224 7.43 6.20 18.36
CA SER A 224 8.87 6.33 18.13
C SER A 224 9.43 5.22 17.22
N GLN A 225 8.93 3.98 17.35
CA GLN A 225 9.28 2.89 16.43
C GLN A 225 8.81 3.19 15.01
N PHE A 226 7.59 3.66 14.86
CA PHE A 226 7.02 4.04 13.56
C PHE A 226 7.84 5.13 12.86
N VAL A 227 8.18 6.23 13.56
CA VAL A 227 9.04 7.29 13.01
C VAL A 227 10.42 6.75 12.62
N THR A 228 10.99 5.88 13.45
CA THR A 228 12.29 5.24 13.18
C THR A 228 12.22 4.37 11.93
N GLU A 229 11.18 3.55 11.77
CA GLU A 229 11.00 2.72 10.58
C GLU A 229 10.80 3.57 9.32
N TYR A 230 10.02 4.64 9.41
CA TYR A 230 9.83 5.57 8.31
C TYR A 230 11.17 6.17 7.84
N ARG A 231 11.98 6.69 8.79
CA ARG A 231 13.34 7.21 8.50
C ARG A 231 14.25 6.18 7.84
N LEU A 232 14.23 4.94 8.34
CA LEU A 232 15.07 3.87 7.79
C LEU A 232 14.60 3.43 6.40
N ASN A 233 13.29 3.43 6.13
CA ASN A 233 12.77 3.13 4.80
C ASN A 233 13.23 4.21 3.81
N THR A 234 13.14 5.49 4.17
CA THR A 234 13.68 6.59 3.37
C THR A 234 15.19 6.46 3.17
N ALA A 235 15.94 6.07 4.23
CA ALA A 235 17.37 5.83 4.11
C ALA A 235 17.70 4.68 3.15
N CYS A 236 16.93 3.60 3.15
CA CYS A 236 17.10 2.49 2.20
C CYS A 236 17.01 2.98 0.76
N GLU A 237 16.11 3.87 0.47
CA GLU A 237 15.93 4.39 -0.87
C GLU A 237 17.04 5.35 -1.27
N LEU A 238 17.47 6.22 -0.37
CA LEU A 238 18.64 7.05 -0.60
C LEU A 238 19.93 6.22 -0.81
N LEU A 239 20.07 5.10 -0.10
CA LEU A 239 21.20 4.19 -0.29
C LEU A 239 21.23 3.53 -1.66
N LYS A 240 20.06 3.19 -2.22
CA LYS A 240 19.94 2.58 -3.56
C LYS A 240 20.11 3.58 -4.71
N HIS A 241 19.55 4.78 -4.54
CA HIS A 241 19.34 5.72 -5.64
C HIS A 241 20.20 6.97 -5.57
N SER A 242 21.13 7.07 -4.62
CA SER A 242 22.07 8.21 -4.54
C SER A 242 23.49 7.78 -4.22
N GLN A 243 24.45 8.66 -4.60
CA GLN A 243 25.87 8.52 -4.27
C GLN A 243 26.25 9.21 -2.94
N LYS A 244 25.26 9.70 -2.17
CA LYS A 244 25.51 10.37 -0.89
C LYS A 244 26.23 9.44 0.09
N GLN A 245 27.12 9.99 0.92
CA GLN A 245 27.76 9.21 1.96
C GLN A 245 26.74 8.70 2.98
N VAL A 246 27.03 7.58 3.63
CA VAL A 246 26.14 7.00 4.67
C VAL A 246 25.89 8.01 5.80
N SER A 247 26.89 8.81 6.16
CA SER A 247 26.75 9.89 7.14
C SER A 247 25.80 11.00 6.69
N GLU A 248 25.85 11.39 5.43
CA GLU A 248 24.95 12.40 4.86
C GLU A 248 23.50 11.88 4.85
N ILE A 249 23.31 10.61 4.46
CA ILE A 249 21.98 9.97 4.50
C ILE A 249 21.45 9.90 5.93
N CYS A 250 22.28 9.52 6.90
CA CYS A 250 21.92 9.50 8.31
C CYS A 250 21.28 10.82 8.75
N PHE A 251 21.95 11.94 8.49
CA PHE A 251 21.45 13.26 8.87
C PHE A 251 20.24 13.70 8.02
N ALA A 252 20.25 13.40 6.73
CA ALA A 252 19.16 13.74 5.82
C ALA A 252 17.83 13.06 6.18
N VAL A 253 17.87 11.88 6.83
CA VAL A 253 16.66 11.19 7.28
C VAL A 253 16.33 11.45 8.74
N GLY A 254 16.99 12.39 9.41
CA GLY A 254 16.65 12.87 10.75
C GLY A 254 17.27 12.08 11.90
N PHE A 255 18.35 11.31 11.67
CA PHE A 255 19.17 10.80 12.78
C PHE A 255 20.27 11.81 13.12
N ASN A 256 20.57 11.93 14.40
CA ASN A 256 21.58 12.87 14.91
C ASN A 256 22.94 12.22 15.16
N ASP A 257 23.04 10.90 15.01
CA ASP A 257 24.23 10.13 15.37
C ASP A 257 24.40 8.94 14.41
N VAL A 258 25.55 8.88 13.74
CA VAL A 258 25.85 7.85 12.74
C VAL A 258 26.04 6.46 13.36
N PRO A 259 26.75 6.28 14.48
CA PRO A 259 26.83 5.01 15.19
C PRO A 259 25.44 4.45 15.57
N HIS A 260 24.57 5.29 16.10
CA HIS A 260 23.18 4.92 16.45
C HIS A 260 22.39 4.50 15.20
N PHE A 261 22.46 5.31 14.12
CA PHE A 261 21.83 4.98 12.85
C PHE A 261 22.28 3.60 12.33
N ASN A 262 23.59 3.35 12.24
CA ASN A 262 24.13 2.09 11.76
C ASN A 262 23.65 0.88 12.57
N ARG A 263 23.63 1.02 13.90
CA ARG A 263 23.15 -0.03 14.82
C ARG A 263 21.67 -0.33 14.61
N ILE A 264 20.81 0.70 14.54
CA ILE A 264 19.36 0.52 14.34
C ILE A 264 19.08 -0.01 12.93
N PHE A 265 19.77 0.51 11.92
CA PHE A 265 19.65 0.03 10.53
C PHE A 265 19.98 -1.46 10.44
N LYS A 266 21.14 -1.90 10.98
CA LYS A 266 21.52 -3.31 11.00
C LYS A 266 20.52 -4.17 11.77
N LYS A 267 20.01 -3.67 12.90
CA LYS A 267 19.00 -4.38 13.70
C LYS A 267 17.70 -4.64 12.92
N LEU A 268 17.22 -3.64 12.16
CA LEU A 268 15.91 -3.71 11.49
C LEU A 268 15.99 -4.23 10.05
N LYS A 269 17.12 -4.04 9.37
CA LYS A 269 17.31 -4.48 7.97
C LYS A 269 18.23 -5.70 7.82
N GLY A 270 18.80 -6.20 8.91
CA GLY A 270 19.65 -7.38 8.94
C GLY A 270 21.08 -7.17 8.44
N VAL A 271 21.37 -6.06 7.76
CA VAL A 271 22.67 -5.72 7.15
C VAL A 271 23.03 -4.27 7.45
N THR A 272 24.30 -3.91 7.30
CA THR A 272 24.73 -2.51 7.45
C THR A 272 24.28 -1.65 6.26
N PRO A 273 24.21 -0.30 6.42
CA PRO A 273 23.86 0.58 5.30
C PRO A 273 24.78 0.42 4.07
N GLN A 274 26.08 0.21 4.28
CA GLN A 274 27.01 -0.02 3.19
C GLN A 274 26.77 -1.34 2.45
N GLU A 275 26.51 -2.42 3.19
CA GLU A 275 26.15 -3.72 2.60
C GLU A 275 24.84 -3.65 1.85
N TYR A 276 23.87 -2.89 2.39
CA TYR A 276 22.58 -2.66 1.75
C TYR A 276 22.73 -1.96 0.40
N ARG A 277 23.56 -0.91 0.33
CA ARG A 277 23.92 -0.20 -0.93
C ARG A 277 24.51 -1.14 -1.96
N LYS A 278 25.53 -1.93 -1.57
CA LYS A 278 26.18 -2.88 -2.48
C LYS A 278 25.21 -3.90 -3.08
N LYS A 279 24.25 -4.38 -2.30
CA LYS A 279 23.23 -5.31 -2.78
C LYS A 279 22.25 -4.66 -3.76
N GLY A 280 21.93 -3.39 -3.58
CA GLY A 280 21.01 -2.65 -4.47
C GLY A 280 21.63 -2.22 -5.80
N THR A 281 22.97 -2.19 -5.93
CA THR A 281 23.69 -1.84 -7.17
C THR A 281 24.09 -3.06 -8.03
N SER A 282 23.80 -4.28 -7.56
CA SER A 282 24.16 -5.55 -8.23
C SER A 282 22.97 -6.26 -8.88
N GLY A 283 21.86 -5.57 -9.10
CA GLY A 283 20.62 -6.08 -9.72
C GLY A 283 20.23 -5.14 -10.92
#